data_ed05b1d199298c24dda1f7e8d4f9875e
#
_entry.id   ed05b1d199298c24dda1f7e8d4f9875e
#
_cell.length_a   1.000
_cell.length_b   1.000
_cell.length_c   1.000
_cell.angle_alpha   90.00
_cell.angle_beta   90.00
_cell.angle_gamma   90.00
#
_symmetry.space_group_name_H-M   'P 1'
#
loop_
_entity.id
_entity.type
_entity.pdbx_description
1 polymer ?
#
loop_
_entity_poly.entity_id
_entity_poly.type
_entity_poly.pdbx_seq_one_letter_code
_entity_poly.pdbx_strand_id
1 'polypeptide(L)'
;VIKGEPTVKYVQFKAFGTEEKRIMAMLNHELDVLCDITPESWDVLMSKSDTVQAWLDYYPYGCFDDPCERGIEFNTEIEPFNKAEVRWALCLAMDIMEVSITSFNGQMRVSPLQAPPITALMDTYHLEMRDWLTDFTLEDGYQPFNPNYAVEISAELKEMGIDGIPETEEEQIRLFGVGWWKYDVEEAARLMEKAGCVKKEDGFWYYNDEKITFSVNAPADFEMQSNRIAYPIVEYWKNFGLDVVVQTMDSATF
;
A
#
# COMPACT_ATOMS: atom_id res chain seq x y z
N VAL A 1 -22.13 -7.61 -18.16
CA VAL A 1 -22.87 -7.79 -19.43
C VAL A 1 -23.24 -6.41 -19.93
N ILE A 2 -22.63 -5.99 -21.05
CA ILE A 2 -22.97 -4.72 -21.70
C ILE A 2 -24.41 -4.86 -22.24
N LYS A 3 -25.31 -4.02 -21.74
CA LYS A 3 -26.69 -3.98 -22.20
C LYS A 3 -26.87 -2.82 -23.16
N GLY A 4 -27.10 -3.12 -24.45
CA GLY A 4 -27.35 -2.15 -25.49
C GLY A 4 -26.11 -1.75 -26.30
N GLU A 5 -26.29 -0.87 -27.27
CA GLU A 5 -25.22 -0.32 -28.09
C GLU A 5 -24.53 0.83 -27.32
N PRO A 6 -23.17 0.96 -27.43
CA PRO A 6 -22.45 2.08 -26.85
C PRO A 6 -22.96 3.41 -27.39
N THR A 7 -23.16 4.38 -26.52
CA THR A 7 -23.53 5.76 -26.91
C THR A 7 -22.32 6.56 -27.38
N VAL A 8 -21.12 6.19 -26.92
CA VAL A 8 -19.85 6.81 -27.31
C VAL A 8 -19.35 6.19 -28.60
N LYS A 9 -19.12 7.00 -29.63
CA LYS A 9 -18.68 6.55 -30.94
C LYS A 9 -17.17 6.29 -31.01
N TYR A 10 -16.36 7.09 -30.30
CA TYR A 10 -14.90 7.00 -30.27
C TYR A 10 -14.41 7.16 -28.84
N VAL A 11 -13.39 6.36 -28.49
CA VAL A 11 -12.58 6.53 -27.27
C VAL A 11 -11.16 6.80 -27.74
N GLN A 12 -10.59 7.93 -27.35
CA GLN A 12 -9.24 8.34 -27.71
C GLN A 12 -8.37 8.34 -26.46
N PHE A 13 -7.32 7.53 -26.45
CA PHE A 13 -6.30 7.55 -25.41
C PHE A 13 -5.24 8.59 -25.77
N LYS A 14 -5.02 9.55 -24.86
CA LYS A 14 -4.02 10.61 -25.02
C LYS A 14 -2.92 10.40 -23.98
N ALA A 15 -1.67 10.32 -24.42
CA ALA A 15 -0.51 10.27 -23.52
C ALA A 15 -0.08 11.67 -23.09
N PHE A 16 0.07 11.87 -21.79
CA PHE A 16 0.62 13.09 -21.20
C PHE A 16 1.87 12.72 -20.37
N GLY A 17 2.88 13.56 -20.40
CA GLY A 17 4.17 13.22 -19.78
C GLY A 17 4.17 13.29 -18.26
N THR A 18 3.40 14.20 -17.65
CA THR A 18 3.37 14.38 -16.19
C THR A 18 1.94 14.49 -15.68
N GLU A 19 1.75 14.24 -14.39
CA GLU A 19 0.44 14.35 -13.76
C GLU A 19 -0.11 15.78 -13.83
N GLU A 20 0.73 16.79 -13.60
CA GLU A 20 0.31 18.19 -13.67
C GLU A 20 -0.26 18.56 -15.06
N LYS A 21 0.33 18.00 -16.13
CA LYS A 21 -0.19 18.21 -17.49
C LYS A 21 -1.55 17.53 -17.69
N ARG A 22 -1.74 16.33 -17.09
CA ARG A 22 -3.04 15.64 -17.12
C ARG A 22 -4.11 16.42 -16.37
N ILE A 23 -3.76 16.96 -15.20
CA ILE A 23 -4.66 17.80 -14.39
C ILE A 23 -5.04 19.08 -15.14
N MET A 24 -4.08 19.76 -15.76
CA MET A 24 -4.37 20.94 -16.56
C MET A 24 -5.24 20.64 -17.79
N ALA A 25 -5.00 19.51 -18.46
CA ALA A 25 -5.82 19.08 -19.59
C ALA A 25 -7.27 18.75 -19.16
N MET A 26 -7.46 18.17 -17.97
CA MET A 26 -8.78 17.93 -17.38
C MET A 26 -9.50 19.24 -17.09
N LEU A 27 -8.84 20.20 -16.43
CA LEU A 27 -9.38 21.52 -16.12
C LEU A 27 -9.72 22.35 -17.38
N ASN A 28 -8.99 22.14 -18.47
CA ASN A 28 -9.24 22.79 -19.76
C ASN A 28 -10.26 22.05 -20.63
N HIS A 29 -10.89 20.99 -20.14
CA HIS A 29 -11.83 20.14 -20.91
C HIS A 29 -11.20 19.48 -22.15
N GLU A 30 -9.91 19.18 -22.10
CA GLU A 30 -9.19 18.43 -23.13
C GLU A 30 -9.25 16.91 -22.89
N LEU A 31 -9.65 16.51 -21.68
CA LEU A 31 -9.89 15.15 -21.22
C LEU A 31 -11.30 15.04 -20.63
N ASP A 32 -11.97 13.90 -20.95
CA ASP A 32 -13.26 13.53 -20.35
C ASP A 32 -13.09 12.57 -19.17
N VAL A 33 -12.00 11.79 -19.16
CA VAL A 33 -11.68 10.80 -18.12
C VAL A 33 -10.18 10.87 -17.81
N LEU A 34 -9.86 10.81 -16.55
CA LEU A 34 -8.50 10.76 -16.02
C LEU A 34 -8.41 9.64 -15.00
N CYS A 35 -7.42 8.76 -15.16
CA CYS A 35 -7.12 7.68 -14.22
C CYS A 35 -5.81 7.96 -13.48
N ASP A 36 -5.64 7.32 -12.33
CA ASP A 36 -4.42 7.32 -11.52
C ASP A 36 -3.90 8.71 -11.20
N ILE A 37 -4.55 9.35 -10.25
CA ILE A 37 -4.12 10.65 -9.71
C ILE A 37 -3.78 10.53 -8.23
N THR A 38 -2.89 11.41 -7.76
CA THR A 38 -2.57 11.52 -6.34
C THR A 38 -3.69 12.23 -5.57
N PRO A 39 -3.79 12.04 -4.25
CA PRO A 39 -4.74 12.78 -3.42
C PRO A 39 -4.61 14.31 -3.56
N GLU A 40 -3.37 14.82 -3.65
CA GLU A 40 -3.09 16.25 -3.84
C GLU A 40 -3.64 16.78 -5.19
N SER A 41 -3.50 15.97 -6.23
CA SER A 41 -4.06 16.31 -7.55
C SER A 41 -5.59 16.28 -7.55
N TRP A 42 -6.19 15.36 -6.80
CA TRP A 42 -7.62 15.33 -6.57
C TRP A 42 -8.10 16.62 -5.88
N ASP A 43 -7.44 17.05 -4.82
CA ASP A 43 -7.77 18.29 -4.11
C ASP A 43 -7.67 19.52 -5.03
N VAL A 44 -6.67 19.56 -5.90
CA VAL A 44 -6.54 20.61 -6.92
C VAL A 44 -7.73 20.61 -7.89
N LEU A 45 -8.13 19.45 -8.39
CA LEU A 45 -9.28 19.34 -9.30
C LEU A 45 -10.56 19.80 -8.61
N MET A 46 -10.84 19.33 -7.40
CA MET A 46 -12.05 19.68 -6.63
C MET A 46 -12.09 21.17 -6.27
N SER A 47 -10.94 21.79 -6.00
CA SER A 47 -10.88 23.22 -5.67
C SER A 47 -11.08 24.14 -6.88
N LYS A 48 -10.88 23.65 -8.12
CA LYS A 48 -10.87 24.47 -9.33
C LYS A 48 -11.99 24.14 -10.33
N SER A 49 -12.75 23.08 -10.11
CA SER A 49 -13.79 22.65 -11.04
C SER A 49 -15.03 22.16 -10.31
N ASP A 50 -16.17 22.71 -10.68
CA ASP A 50 -17.49 22.26 -10.19
C ASP A 50 -18.05 21.09 -11.01
N THR A 51 -17.37 20.65 -12.08
CA THR A 51 -17.86 19.63 -13.00
C THR A 51 -17.07 18.33 -12.94
N VAL A 52 -15.91 18.33 -12.31
CA VAL A 52 -15.13 17.11 -12.11
C VAL A 52 -15.80 16.25 -11.03
N GLN A 53 -15.96 14.97 -11.31
CA GLN A 53 -16.52 13.98 -10.40
C GLN A 53 -15.57 12.80 -10.29
N ALA A 54 -15.47 12.21 -9.11
CA ALA A 54 -14.79 10.95 -8.89
C ALA A 54 -15.73 9.75 -9.11
N TRP A 55 -15.22 8.55 -8.93
CA TRP A 55 -16.02 7.32 -8.96
C TRP A 55 -17.07 7.31 -7.84
N LEU A 56 -16.70 7.81 -6.67
CA LEU A 56 -17.58 8.07 -5.53
C LEU A 56 -17.60 9.58 -5.25
N ASP A 57 -18.72 10.11 -4.80
CA ASP A 57 -18.88 11.50 -4.39
C ASP A 57 -18.51 11.73 -2.91
N TYR A 58 -18.02 10.70 -2.23
CA TYR A 58 -17.56 10.69 -0.85
C TYR A 58 -16.23 9.94 -0.73
N TYR A 59 -15.57 10.08 0.41
CA TYR A 59 -14.33 9.33 0.71
C TYR A 59 -14.54 7.82 0.53
N PRO A 60 -13.64 7.09 -0.13
CA PRO A 60 -12.30 7.49 -0.58
C PRO A 60 -12.24 8.02 -2.02
N TYR A 61 -13.33 8.39 -2.61
CA TYR A 61 -13.50 8.93 -3.97
C TYR A 61 -13.15 7.95 -5.11
N GLY A 62 -12.14 7.13 -4.91
CA GLY A 62 -11.68 6.11 -5.86
C GLY A 62 -12.41 4.78 -5.76
N CYS A 63 -12.13 3.88 -6.71
CA CYS A 63 -12.57 2.50 -6.70
C CYS A 63 -11.38 1.58 -6.37
N PHE A 64 -11.56 0.69 -5.40
CA PHE A 64 -10.54 -0.28 -4.99
C PHE A 64 -10.67 -1.65 -5.71
N ASP A 65 -11.56 -1.77 -6.68
CA ASP A 65 -11.78 -3.02 -7.41
C ASP A 65 -10.78 -3.23 -8.55
N ASP A 66 -9.53 -2.79 -8.35
CA ASP A 66 -8.40 -3.13 -9.20
C ASP A 66 -7.90 -4.53 -8.82
N PRO A 67 -7.89 -5.50 -9.76
CA PRO A 67 -7.42 -6.85 -9.47
C PRO A 67 -5.90 -6.95 -9.36
N CYS A 68 -5.16 -5.86 -9.54
CA CYS A 68 -3.71 -5.81 -9.40
C CYS A 68 -3.34 -5.49 -7.94
N GLU A 69 -2.54 -6.33 -7.34
CA GLU A 69 -1.97 -6.09 -6.02
C GLU A 69 -0.68 -5.30 -6.14
N ARG A 70 -0.43 -4.45 -5.15
CA ARG A 70 0.84 -3.77 -4.97
C ARG A 70 1.48 -4.26 -3.69
N GLY A 71 2.72 -4.70 -3.81
CA GLY A 71 3.44 -5.29 -2.70
C GLY A 71 4.94 -5.18 -2.89
N ILE A 72 5.68 -5.70 -1.93
CA ILE A 72 7.13 -5.84 -2.00
C ILE A 72 7.46 -7.31 -2.14
N GLU A 73 8.19 -7.63 -3.19
CA GLU A 73 8.69 -8.97 -3.45
C GLU A 73 10.17 -9.05 -3.07
N PHE A 74 10.53 -10.10 -2.35
CA PHE A 74 11.91 -10.36 -1.96
C PHE A 74 12.54 -11.39 -2.90
N ASN A 75 13.77 -11.13 -3.36
CA ASN A 75 14.56 -12.15 -4.02
C ASN A 75 15.05 -13.17 -2.99
N THR A 76 14.36 -14.30 -2.90
CA THR A 76 14.66 -15.36 -1.95
C THR A 76 15.86 -16.24 -2.33
N GLU A 77 16.50 -16.00 -3.45
CA GLU A 77 17.79 -16.62 -3.83
C GLU A 77 18.97 -15.93 -3.15
N ILE A 78 18.77 -14.75 -2.54
CA ILE A 78 19.81 -13.94 -1.90
C ILE A 78 19.66 -14.00 -0.39
N GLU A 79 20.75 -14.35 0.32
CA GLU A 79 20.80 -14.22 1.78
C GLU A 79 20.88 -12.75 2.21
N PRO A 80 20.26 -12.38 3.33
CA PRO A 80 19.46 -13.22 4.23
C PRO A 80 17.95 -13.28 3.88
N PHE A 81 17.51 -12.79 2.72
CA PHE A 81 16.09 -12.72 2.35
C PHE A 81 15.46 -14.10 2.05
N ASN A 82 16.25 -15.15 1.86
CA ASN A 82 15.80 -16.52 1.81
C ASN A 82 15.23 -17.02 3.15
N LYS A 83 15.54 -16.35 4.28
CA LYS A 83 15.05 -16.68 5.63
C LYS A 83 13.68 -16.05 5.85
N ALA A 84 12.71 -16.85 6.27
CA ALA A 84 11.36 -16.37 6.55
C ALA A 84 11.36 -15.35 7.70
N GLU A 85 12.20 -15.56 8.72
CA GLU A 85 12.35 -14.67 9.86
C GLU A 85 12.74 -13.25 9.44
N VAL A 86 13.66 -13.11 8.46
CA VAL A 86 14.07 -11.79 7.95
C VAL A 86 12.92 -11.10 7.24
N ARG A 87 12.17 -11.82 6.39
CA ARG A 87 11.01 -11.24 5.70
C ARG A 87 9.90 -10.84 6.67
N TRP A 88 9.64 -11.65 7.70
CA TRP A 88 8.73 -11.28 8.79
C TRP A 88 9.23 -10.06 9.57
N ALA A 89 10.51 -10.01 9.90
CA ALA A 89 11.09 -8.86 10.58
C ALA A 89 10.89 -7.57 9.78
N LEU A 90 11.12 -7.60 8.47
CA LEU A 90 10.90 -6.46 7.59
C LEU A 90 9.43 -6.05 7.51
N CYS A 91 8.51 -7.01 7.54
CA CYS A 91 7.09 -6.75 7.58
C CYS A 91 6.65 -6.09 8.90
N LEU A 92 7.11 -6.62 10.05
CA LEU A 92 6.78 -6.08 11.37
C LEU A 92 7.51 -4.77 11.72
N ALA A 93 8.57 -4.44 10.98
CA ALA A 93 9.32 -3.19 11.18
C ALA A 93 8.72 -1.99 10.43
N MET A 94 7.55 -2.10 9.81
CA MET A 94 6.88 -1.00 9.12
C MET A 94 5.44 -0.83 9.60
N ASP A 95 5.03 0.41 9.79
CA ASP A 95 3.65 0.76 10.09
C ASP A 95 2.89 1.06 8.79
N ILE A 96 2.09 0.08 8.33
CA ILE A 96 1.33 0.22 7.09
C ILE A 96 0.21 1.27 7.22
N MET A 97 -0.30 1.53 8.42
CA MET A 97 -1.31 2.55 8.65
C MET A 97 -0.72 3.94 8.40
N GLU A 98 0.44 4.24 8.97
CA GLU A 98 1.14 5.50 8.70
C GLU A 98 1.56 5.61 7.24
N VAL A 99 2.02 4.52 6.62
CA VAL A 99 2.29 4.49 5.17
C VAL A 99 1.04 4.83 4.36
N SER A 100 -0.12 4.29 4.71
CA SER A 100 -1.40 4.59 4.05
C SER A 100 -1.78 6.07 4.21
N ILE A 101 -1.71 6.59 5.43
CA ILE A 101 -2.09 7.97 5.74
C ILE A 101 -1.16 8.96 5.02
N THR A 102 0.15 8.77 5.14
CA THR A 102 1.14 9.70 4.58
C THR A 102 1.23 9.65 3.07
N SER A 103 0.99 8.48 2.46
CA SER A 103 1.08 8.32 1.01
C SER A 103 -0.22 8.63 0.29
N PHE A 104 -1.38 8.33 0.87
CA PHE A 104 -2.68 8.38 0.19
C PHE A 104 -3.83 8.92 1.04
N ASN A 105 -3.55 9.72 2.07
CA ASN A 105 -4.57 10.21 3.00
C ASN A 105 -5.45 9.06 3.55
N GLY A 106 -4.84 7.89 3.80
CA GLY A 106 -5.53 6.69 4.28
C GLY A 106 -6.30 5.90 3.22
N GLN A 107 -6.25 6.29 1.94
CA GLN A 107 -7.02 5.67 0.85
C GLN A 107 -6.37 4.37 0.34
N MET A 108 -5.93 3.51 1.24
CA MET A 108 -5.42 2.18 0.90
C MET A 108 -6.34 1.10 1.47
N ARG A 109 -6.66 0.10 0.65
CA ARG A 109 -7.24 -1.15 1.12
C ARG A 109 -6.12 -2.19 1.21
N VAL A 110 -5.81 -2.64 2.41
CA VAL A 110 -4.72 -3.58 2.65
C VAL A 110 -5.20 -5.03 2.66
N SER A 111 -4.30 -5.95 2.33
CA SER A 111 -4.54 -7.39 2.45
C SER A 111 -3.29 -8.11 2.94
N PRO A 112 -3.38 -8.95 4.00
CA PRO A 112 -2.30 -9.82 4.42
C PRO A 112 -2.17 -11.08 3.54
N LEU A 113 -3.10 -11.27 2.61
CA LEU A 113 -3.17 -12.41 1.71
C LEU A 113 -2.77 -11.98 0.29
N GLN A 114 -2.11 -12.87 -0.45
CA GLN A 114 -1.79 -12.66 -1.86
C GLN A 114 -3.03 -12.92 -2.75
N ALA A 115 -4.05 -12.12 -2.51
CA ALA A 115 -5.27 -12.07 -3.31
C ALA A 115 -5.82 -10.65 -3.22
N PRO A 116 -6.18 -10.01 -4.33
CA PRO A 116 -6.63 -8.63 -4.31
C PRO A 116 -7.90 -8.49 -3.46
N PRO A 117 -7.95 -7.53 -2.52
CA PRO A 117 -9.10 -7.33 -1.65
C PRO A 117 -10.23 -6.59 -2.37
N ILE A 118 -10.55 -7.01 -3.59
CA ILE A 118 -11.66 -6.47 -4.38
C ILE A 118 -13.01 -6.95 -3.85
N THR A 119 -14.07 -6.24 -4.17
CA THR A 119 -15.44 -6.53 -3.70
C THR A 119 -15.83 -8.00 -3.97
N ALA A 120 -15.50 -8.53 -5.14
CA ALA A 120 -15.83 -9.91 -5.50
C ALA A 120 -15.13 -10.98 -4.64
N LEU A 121 -13.94 -10.69 -4.09
CA LEU A 121 -13.18 -11.61 -3.26
C LEU A 121 -13.34 -11.33 -1.76
N MET A 122 -13.91 -10.18 -1.39
CA MET A 122 -14.07 -9.81 0.01
C MET A 122 -14.91 -10.86 0.76
N ASP A 123 -16.12 -11.15 0.27
CA ASP A 123 -17.03 -12.10 0.93
C ASP A 123 -16.60 -13.56 0.79
N THR A 124 -16.01 -13.94 -0.34
CA THR A 124 -15.74 -15.33 -0.67
C THR A 124 -14.35 -15.80 -0.26
N TYR A 125 -13.46 -14.87 0.13
CA TYR A 125 -12.08 -15.19 0.45
C TYR A 125 -11.58 -14.44 1.69
N HIS A 126 -11.56 -13.11 1.68
CA HIS A 126 -10.92 -12.34 2.76
C HIS A 126 -11.64 -12.45 4.10
N LEU A 127 -12.97 -12.32 4.12
CA LEU A 127 -13.75 -12.46 5.35
C LEU A 127 -13.73 -13.91 5.87
N GLU A 128 -13.80 -14.89 4.99
CA GLU A 128 -13.70 -16.31 5.36
C GLU A 128 -12.33 -16.68 5.96
N MET A 129 -11.27 -16.00 5.57
CA MET A 129 -9.92 -16.24 6.10
C MET A 129 -9.61 -15.48 7.39
N ARG A 130 -10.49 -14.56 7.84
CA ARG A 130 -10.22 -13.68 8.98
C ARG A 130 -9.98 -14.44 10.29
N ASP A 131 -10.78 -15.48 10.55
CA ASP A 131 -10.61 -16.30 11.76
C ASP A 131 -9.27 -17.06 11.72
N TRP A 132 -8.93 -17.63 10.57
CA TRP A 132 -7.64 -18.29 10.37
C TRP A 132 -6.46 -17.32 10.56
N LEU A 133 -6.54 -16.11 10.03
CA LEU A 133 -5.51 -15.07 10.20
C LEU A 133 -5.36 -14.68 11.68
N THR A 134 -6.48 -14.59 12.41
CA THR A 134 -6.48 -14.23 13.83
C THR A 134 -5.81 -15.32 14.68
N ASP A 135 -6.00 -16.59 14.33
CA ASP A 135 -5.41 -17.73 15.01
C ASP A 135 -3.99 -18.06 14.52
N PHE A 136 -3.57 -17.45 13.40
CA PHE A 136 -2.25 -17.71 12.82
C PHE A 136 -1.13 -17.27 13.75
N THR A 137 -0.16 -18.18 13.94
CA THR A 137 1.05 -17.92 14.74
C THR A 137 2.30 -18.25 13.95
N LEU A 138 3.38 -17.54 14.23
CA LEU A 138 4.71 -17.95 13.83
C LEU A 138 5.14 -19.19 14.62
N GLU A 139 6.23 -19.84 14.22
CA GLU A 139 6.72 -21.08 14.83
C GLU A 139 6.92 -21.01 16.36
N ASP A 140 7.19 -19.83 16.89
CA ASP A 140 7.40 -19.55 18.31
C ASP A 140 6.13 -19.12 19.06
N GLY A 141 4.98 -19.13 18.39
CA GLY A 141 3.68 -18.79 18.95
C GLY A 141 3.32 -17.31 18.91
N TYR A 142 4.16 -16.44 18.34
CA TYR A 142 3.80 -15.02 18.13
C TYR A 142 2.66 -14.89 17.12
N GLN A 143 1.64 -14.08 17.46
CA GLN A 143 0.50 -13.77 16.60
C GLN A 143 0.73 -12.44 15.88
N PRO A 144 1.16 -12.45 14.59
CA PRO A 144 1.54 -11.23 13.88
C PRO A 144 0.35 -10.43 13.37
N PHE A 145 -0.85 -11.01 13.28
CA PHE A 145 -2.00 -10.38 12.67
C PHE A 145 -2.68 -9.36 13.62
N ASN A 146 -3.03 -8.20 13.08
CA ASN A 146 -3.87 -7.18 13.72
C ASN A 146 -5.25 -7.16 13.04
N PRO A 147 -6.28 -7.77 13.62
CA PRO A 147 -7.64 -7.74 13.09
C PRO A 147 -8.33 -6.39 13.23
N ASN A 148 -7.79 -5.46 14.04
CA ASN A 148 -8.39 -4.17 14.36
C ASN A 148 -7.95 -3.04 13.41
N TYR A 149 -7.06 -3.31 12.46
CA TYR A 149 -6.49 -2.32 11.56
C TYR A 149 -7.56 -1.38 10.94
N ALA A 150 -8.67 -1.95 10.45
CA ALA A 150 -9.72 -1.17 9.80
C ALA A 150 -10.43 -0.19 10.76
N VAL A 151 -10.60 -0.59 12.01
CA VAL A 151 -11.19 0.26 13.06
C VAL A 151 -10.20 1.35 13.50
N GLU A 152 -8.94 0.98 13.66
CA GLU A 152 -7.87 1.88 14.08
C GLU A 152 -7.63 2.99 13.05
N ILE A 153 -7.48 2.64 11.76
CA ILE A 153 -7.31 3.66 10.71
C ILE A 153 -8.57 4.53 10.55
N SER A 154 -9.76 3.96 10.73
CA SER A 154 -11.00 4.73 10.70
C SER A 154 -11.07 5.77 11.81
N ALA A 155 -10.60 5.43 13.02
CA ALA A 155 -10.54 6.35 14.14
C ALA A 155 -9.54 7.49 13.86
N GLU A 156 -8.35 7.16 13.39
CA GLU A 156 -7.30 8.13 13.05
C GLU A 156 -7.78 9.12 11.98
N LEU A 157 -8.38 8.62 10.89
CA LEU A 157 -8.89 9.47 9.82
C LEU A 157 -10.03 10.40 10.29
N LYS A 158 -10.89 9.93 11.19
CA LYS A 158 -11.92 10.78 11.82
C LYS A 158 -11.30 11.86 12.70
N GLU A 159 -10.24 11.57 13.46
CA GLU A 159 -9.50 12.56 14.25
C GLU A 159 -8.81 13.60 13.36
N MET A 160 -8.35 13.20 12.18
CA MET A 160 -7.82 14.10 11.15
C MET A 160 -8.90 14.97 10.48
N GLY A 161 -10.19 14.73 10.77
CA GLY A 161 -11.32 15.48 10.20
C GLY A 161 -11.72 15.02 8.80
N ILE A 162 -11.40 13.79 8.41
CA ILE A 162 -11.85 13.22 7.15
C ILE A 162 -13.32 12.81 7.27
N ASP A 163 -14.16 13.41 6.44
CA ASP A 163 -15.58 13.08 6.37
C ASP A 163 -15.85 11.81 5.52
N GLY A 164 -16.97 11.13 5.78
CA GLY A 164 -17.39 9.98 4.99
C GLY A 164 -16.77 8.64 5.40
N ILE A 165 -16.03 8.60 6.51
CA ILE A 165 -15.52 7.35 7.08
C ILE A 165 -16.69 6.53 7.66
N PRO A 166 -16.84 5.24 7.33
CA PRO A 166 -17.92 4.40 7.84
C PRO A 166 -17.97 4.31 9.37
N GLU A 167 -19.18 4.11 9.91
CA GLU A 167 -19.40 4.03 11.35
C GLU A 167 -19.36 2.60 11.89
N THR A 168 -19.68 1.61 11.06
CA THR A 168 -19.70 0.20 11.47
C THR A 168 -18.40 -0.50 11.16
N GLU A 169 -17.98 -1.41 12.03
CA GLU A 169 -16.78 -2.24 11.80
C GLU A 169 -16.87 -3.01 10.48
N GLU A 170 -18.05 -3.54 10.13
CA GLU A 170 -18.22 -4.27 8.87
C GLU A 170 -17.90 -3.40 7.65
N GLU A 171 -18.41 -2.18 7.61
CA GLU A 171 -18.15 -1.25 6.50
C GLU A 171 -16.70 -0.78 6.49
N GLN A 172 -16.09 -0.58 7.67
CA GLN A 172 -14.69 -0.22 7.82
C GLN A 172 -13.78 -1.34 7.28
N ILE A 173 -14.09 -2.60 7.61
CA ILE A 173 -13.37 -3.77 7.07
C ILE A 173 -13.51 -3.84 5.54
N ARG A 174 -14.69 -3.60 5.02
CA ARG A 174 -14.92 -3.58 3.55
C ARG A 174 -14.16 -2.45 2.86
N LEU A 175 -13.95 -1.34 3.55
CA LEU A 175 -13.23 -0.19 3.01
C LEU A 175 -11.71 -0.37 3.10
N PHE A 176 -11.19 -0.76 4.26
CA PHE A 176 -9.75 -0.75 4.56
C PHE A 176 -9.08 -2.13 4.54
N GLY A 177 -9.86 -3.22 4.46
CA GLY A 177 -9.38 -4.59 4.48
C GLY A 177 -9.64 -5.31 5.80
N VAL A 178 -9.45 -6.63 5.80
CA VAL A 178 -9.79 -7.50 6.95
C VAL A 178 -8.82 -7.37 8.13
N GLY A 179 -7.72 -6.68 7.95
CA GLY A 179 -6.64 -6.51 8.91
C GLY A 179 -5.28 -6.50 8.21
N TRP A 180 -4.24 -6.31 8.99
CA TRP A 180 -2.85 -6.30 8.53
C TRP A 180 -1.92 -6.89 9.59
N TRP A 181 -0.64 -7.00 9.28
CA TRP A 181 0.40 -7.39 10.23
C TRP A 181 0.68 -6.27 11.22
N LYS A 182 0.99 -6.62 12.47
CA LYS A 182 1.34 -5.65 13.52
C LYS A 182 2.60 -4.86 13.17
N TYR A 183 2.69 -3.64 13.63
CA TYR A 183 3.94 -2.90 13.73
C TYR A 183 4.58 -3.22 15.08
N ASP A 184 5.64 -4.01 15.08
CA ASP A 184 6.30 -4.51 16.28
C ASP A 184 7.81 -4.62 16.05
N VAL A 185 8.51 -3.53 16.35
CA VAL A 185 9.96 -3.40 16.13
C VAL A 185 10.77 -4.31 17.07
N GLU A 186 10.25 -4.63 18.26
CA GLU A 186 10.92 -5.52 19.22
C GLU A 186 10.88 -6.96 18.71
N GLU A 187 9.72 -7.40 18.25
CA GLU A 187 9.57 -8.73 17.63
C GLU A 187 10.35 -8.82 16.33
N ALA A 188 10.35 -7.76 15.49
CA ALA A 188 11.17 -7.69 14.30
C ALA A 188 12.66 -7.88 14.61
N ALA A 189 13.18 -7.22 15.65
CA ALA A 189 14.57 -7.37 16.08
C ALA A 189 14.87 -8.80 16.55
N ARG A 190 13.98 -9.41 17.34
CA ARG A 190 14.09 -10.79 17.80
C ARG A 190 14.15 -11.79 16.62
N LEU A 191 13.34 -11.56 15.60
CA LEU A 191 13.35 -12.41 14.40
C LEU A 191 14.63 -12.25 13.59
N MET A 192 15.19 -11.03 13.48
CA MET A 192 16.51 -10.81 12.87
C MET A 192 17.61 -11.59 13.62
N GLU A 193 17.62 -11.54 14.95
CA GLU A 193 18.56 -12.30 15.77
C GLU A 193 18.39 -13.81 15.60
N LYS A 194 17.13 -14.31 15.58
CA LYS A 194 16.82 -15.73 15.32
C LYS A 194 17.35 -16.17 13.94
N ALA A 195 17.30 -15.28 12.94
CA ALA A 195 17.85 -15.54 11.62
C ALA A 195 19.39 -15.55 11.57
N GLY A 196 20.06 -15.18 12.67
CA GLY A 196 21.52 -15.08 12.74
C GLY A 196 22.05 -13.71 12.35
N CYS A 197 21.19 -12.69 12.27
CA CYS A 197 21.63 -11.32 12.08
C CYS A 197 22.05 -10.71 13.42
N VAL A 198 22.97 -9.74 13.38
CA VAL A 198 23.49 -9.05 14.56
C VAL A 198 23.43 -7.55 14.34
N LYS A 199 22.83 -6.83 15.28
CA LYS A 199 22.87 -5.37 15.27
C LYS A 199 24.16 -4.90 15.94
N LYS A 200 25.01 -4.16 15.21
CA LYS A 200 26.30 -3.67 15.71
C LYS A 200 26.17 -2.28 16.34
N GLU A 201 27.25 -1.80 16.95
CA GLU A 201 27.30 -0.50 17.66
C GLU A 201 27.02 0.71 16.75
N ASP A 202 27.23 0.57 15.43
CA ASP A 202 26.92 1.58 14.43
C ASP A 202 25.39 1.68 14.11
N GLY A 203 24.59 0.83 14.77
CA GLY A 203 23.14 0.80 14.64
C GLY A 203 22.60 -0.01 13.46
N PHE A 204 23.46 -0.60 12.65
CA PHE A 204 23.06 -1.38 11.48
C PHE A 204 23.00 -2.89 11.75
N TRP A 205 22.16 -3.58 10.98
CA TRP A 205 22.07 -5.03 10.96
C TRP A 205 23.11 -5.65 10.02
N TYR A 206 23.73 -6.71 10.49
CA TYR A 206 24.74 -7.49 9.79
C TYR A 206 24.33 -8.95 9.70
N TYR A 207 24.68 -9.60 8.60
CA TYR A 207 24.57 -11.04 8.41
C TYR A 207 25.90 -11.58 7.88
N ASN A 208 26.47 -12.65 8.49
CA ASN A 208 27.80 -13.19 8.17
C ASN A 208 28.91 -12.09 8.16
N ASP A 209 28.88 -11.20 9.16
CA ASP A 209 29.77 -10.03 9.27
C ASP A 209 29.66 -8.97 8.17
N GLU A 210 28.78 -9.15 7.19
CA GLU A 210 28.50 -8.15 6.16
C GLU A 210 27.27 -7.32 6.54
N LYS A 211 27.35 -6.00 6.36
CA LYS A 211 26.22 -5.09 6.56
C LYS A 211 25.11 -5.43 5.57
N ILE A 212 23.89 -5.56 6.05
CA ILE A 212 22.73 -5.79 5.19
C ILE A 212 22.42 -4.51 4.41
N THR A 213 22.78 -4.52 3.12
CA THR A 213 22.60 -3.39 2.19
C THR A 213 21.84 -3.86 0.97
N PHE A 214 20.78 -3.14 0.59
CA PHE A 214 19.99 -3.47 -0.60
C PHE A 214 19.24 -2.26 -1.16
N SER A 215 18.68 -2.41 -2.35
CA SER A 215 17.77 -1.44 -2.95
C SER A 215 16.37 -2.02 -3.11
N VAL A 216 15.37 -1.15 -2.94
CA VAL A 216 13.98 -1.41 -3.34
C VAL A 216 13.79 -0.79 -4.70
N ASN A 217 13.60 -1.64 -5.71
CA ASN A 217 13.30 -1.16 -7.06
C ASN A 217 11.86 -0.67 -7.11
N ALA A 218 11.65 0.53 -7.64
CA ALA A 218 10.34 1.14 -7.76
C ALA A 218 10.16 1.76 -9.16
N PRO A 219 8.96 1.67 -9.76
CA PRO A 219 8.70 2.25 -11.07
C PRO A 219 8.77 3.78 -11.02
N ALA A 220 9.36 4.41 -12.06
CA ALA A 220 9.54 5.86 -12.13
C ALA A 220 8.45 6.56 -12.93
N ASP A 221 7.94 5.92 -13.98
CA ASP A 221 7.06 6.52 -15.00
C ASP A 221 5.72 5.79 -15.18
N PHE A 222 5.49 4.74 -14.42
CA PHE A 222 4.24 3.98 -14.38
C PHE A 222 4.00 3.51 -12.93
N GLU A 223 2.83 2.95 -12.60
CA GLU A 223 2.52 2.46 -11.25
C GLU A 223 2.92 3.45 -10.13
N MET A 224 2.43 4.70 -10.23
CA MET A 224 2.79 5.78 -9.31
C MET A 224 2.54 5.43 -7.85
N GLN A 225 1.53 4.60 -7.57
CA GLN A 225 1.21 4.15 -6.23
C GLN A 225 2.35 3.30 -5.63
N SER A 226 2.92 2.37 -6.41
CA SER A 226 4.05 1.54 -5.99
C SER A 226 5.29 2.39 -5.69
N ASN A 227 5.57 3.37 -6.56
CA ASN A 227 6.65 4.33 -6.31
C ASN A 227 6.43 5.09 -4.99
N ARG A 228 5.20 5.58 -4.77
CA ARG A 228 4.87 6.43 -3.64
C ARG A 228 4.99 5.71 -2.30
N ILE A 229 4.61 4.44 -2.19
CA ILE A 229 4.74 3.65 -0.96
C ILE A 229 6.16 3.18 -0.68
N ALA A 230 7.02 3.07 -1.69
CA ALA A 230 8.38 2.60 -1.52
C ALA A 230 9.21 3.49 -0.58
N TYR A 231 9.03 4.81 -0.64
CA TYR A 231 9.80 5.75 0.17
C TYR A 231 9.52 5.63 1.67
N PRO A 232 8.28 5.73 2.18
CA PRO A 232 8.03 5.59 3.60
C PRO A 232 8.40 4.21 4.12
N ILE A 233 8.20 3.13 3.36
CA ILE A 233 8.62 1.79 3.77
C ILE A 233 10.14 1.72 3.93
N VAL A 234 10.90 2.27 2.99
CA VAL A 234 12.36 2.33 3.08
C VAL A 234 12.83 3.16 4.28
N GLU A 235 12.13 4.25 4.63
CA GLU A 235 12.46 5.02 5.82
C GLU A 235 12.20 4.23 7.12
N TYR A 236 11.13 3.44 7.22
CA TYR A 236 10.93 2.50 8.33
C TYR A 236 12.10 1.52 8.45
N TRP A 237 12.54 0.93 7.36
CA TRP A 237 13.65 -0.02 7.37
C TRP A 237 15.00 0.62 7.70
N LYS A 238 15.26 1.86 7.26
CA LYS A 238 16.44 2.63 7.70
C LYS A 238 16.41 2.87 9.21
N ASN A 239 15.28 3.30 9.75
CA ASN A 239 15.10 3.53 11.18
C ASN A 239 15.26 2.24 11.99
N PHE A 240 14.87 1.10 11.42
CA PHE A 240 15.11 -0.22 12.00
C PHE A 240 16.60 -0.62 12.00
N GLY A 241 17.41 -0.01 11.16
CA GLY A 241 18.86 -0.22 11.06
C GLY A 241 19.31 -0.99 9.83
N LEU A 242 18.62 -0.84 8.72
CA LEU A 242 19.04 -1.40 7.43
C LEU A 242 19.62 -0.31 6.53
N ASP A 243 20.64 -0.66 5.77
CA ASP A 243 21.24 0.21 4.76
C ASP A 243 20.51 0.01 3.43
N VAL A 244 19.41 0.71 3.25
CA VAL A 244 18.47 0.50 2.14
C VAL A 244 18.16 1.81 1.43
N VAL A 245 17.97 1.74 0.11
CA VAL A 245 17.61 2.90 -0.73
C VAL A 245 16.48 2.53 -1.70
N VAL A 246 15.69 3.53 -2.11
CA VAL A 246 14.78 3.38 -3.25
C VAL A 246 15.57 3.61 -4.53
N GLN A 247 15.50 2.66 -5.45
CA GLN A 247 16.05 2.79 -6.79
C GLN A 247 14.90 2.87 -7.79
N THR A 248 14.68 4.04 -8.35
CA THR A 248 13.64 4.24 -9.36
C THR A 248 14.12 3.79 -10.73
N MET A 249 13.26 3.09 -11.45
CA MET A 249 13.53 2.55 -12.79
C MET A 249 12.39 2.93 -13.74
N ASP A 250 12.73 3.19 -14.99
CA ASP A 250 11.73 3.34 -16.05
C ASP A 250 11.10 1.99 -16.44
N SER A 251 9.98 2.04 -17.15
CA SER A 251 9.22 0.85 -17.54
C SER A 251 9.98 -0.13 -18.44
N ALA A 252 11.07 0.29 -19.08
CA ALA A 252 11.89 -0.59 -19.91
C ALA A 252 12.95 -1.33 -19.09
N THR A 253 13.31 -0.80 -17.93
CA THR A 253 14.37 -1.34 -17.05
C THR A 253 13.79 -2.14 -15.89
N PHE A 254 12.57 -1.77 -15.44
CA PHE A 254 11.85 -2.43 -14.35
C PHE A 254 11.38 -3.82 -14.74
#